data_1c3c21a433ab527a29df815236a2d3b5
#
_entry.id   1c3c21a433ab527a29df815236a2d3b5
#
_cell.length_a   1.000
_cell.length_b   1.000
_cell.length_c   1.000
_cell.angle_alpha   90.00
_cell.angle_beta   90.00
_cell.angle_gamma   90.00
#
_symmetry.space_group_name_H-M   'P 1'
#
loop_
_entity.id
_entity.type
_entity.pdbx_description
1 polymer ?
#
loop_
_entity_poly.entity_id
_entity_poly.type
_entity_poly.pdbx_seq_one_letter_code
_entity_poly.pdbx_strand_id
1 'polypeptide(L)'
;MNRTRISGFAAFALLLASCLAACHNPEQAVEGVAHSAVNAEQKAQAAATQRDRQRAALANIPLPTKSMYVDIHEPGAWQNPFLSVEADGLNLRITIADANPSTMGQGTMLRPESARRQELQLRPTELADAIVALPASAWRYGRVIAVAEAPGASAKDRAKVRRNVEAAIQQLNDLGIVVEEWPGR
;
A
#
# COMPACT_ATOMS: atom_id res chain seq x y z
N MET A 1 -60.17 23.33 47.42
CA MET A 1 -59.41 22.43 46.48
C MET A 1 -58.65 23.32 45.51
N ASN A 2 -57.46 23.74 45.89
CA ASN A 2 -56.56 24.60 45.05
C ASN A 2 -55.48 23.75 44.42
N ARG A 3 -55.51 23.66 43.09
CA ARG A 3 -54.39 23.04 42.31
C ARG A 3 -53.49 24.18 41.83
N THR A 4 -52.32 24.24 42.42
CA THR A 4 -51.21 25.10 42.07
C THR A 4 -50.63 24.60 40.71
N ARG A 5 -50.69 25.45 39.67
CA ARG A 5 -49.95 25.39 38.45
C ARG A 5 -48.72 26.27 38.64
N ILE A 6 -47.54 25.63 38.80
CA ILE A 6 -46.26 26.35 38.83
C ILE A 6 -45.27 25.63 37.93
N SER A 7 -44.74 26.39 37.01
CA SER A 7 -43.37 26.37 36.48
C SER A 7 -42.99 25.37 35.40
N GLY A 8 -43.50 25.64 34.19
CA GLY A 8 -42.85 25.15 32.95
C GLY A 8 -41.79 26.12 32.36
N PHE A 9 -41.66 27.35 32.91
CA PHE A 9 -40.81 28.39 32.32
C PHE A 9 -39.34 28.39 32.81
N ALA A 10 -39.05 27.79 33.96
CA ALA A 10 -37.70 27.82 34.52
C ALA A 10 -36.72 26.79 33.87
N ALA A 11 -37.26 25.68 33.32
CA ALA A 11 -36.42 24.65 32.69
C ALA A 11 -35.92 25.05 31.28
N PHE A 12 -36.64 25.93 30.59
CA PHE A 12 -36.25 26.35 29.22
C PHE A 12 -35.15 27.41 29.20
N ALA A 13 -35.05 28.22 30.25
CA ALA A 13 -34.00 29.25 30.36
C ALA A 13 -32.62 28.68 30.68
N LEU A 14 -32.53 27.52 31.36
CA LEU A 14 -31.26 26.87 31.70
C LEU A 14 -30.63 26.15 30.51
N LEU A 15 -31.42 25.67 29.55
CA LEU A 15 -30.90 25.00 28.33
C LEU A 15 -30.34 26.00 27.30
N LEU A 16 -30.85 27.23 27.26
CA LEU A 16 -30.35 28.28 26.38
C LEU A 16 -29.01 28.88 26.87
N ALA A 17 -28.76 28.89 28.16
CA ALA A 17 -27.51 29.40 28.73
C ALA A 17 -26.32 28.47 28.49
N SER A 18 -26.55 27.15 28.35
CA SER A 18 -25.47 26.17 28.08
C SER A 18 -24.99 26.19 26.64
N CYS A 19 -25.80 26.63 25.68
CA CYS A 19 -25.38 26.73 24.27
C CYS A 19 -24.52 27.96 23.98
N LEU A 20 -24.61 29.02 24.80
CA LEU A 20 -23.82 30.24 24.63
C LEU A 20 -22.40 30.14 25.20
N ALA A 21 -22.12 29.17 26.06
CA ALA A 21 -20.79 28.98 26.64
C ALA A 21 -19.83 28.20 25.70
N ALA A 22 -20.36 27.56 24.64
CA ALA A 22 -19.54 26.79 23.66
C ALA A 22 -18.94 27.66 22.54
N CYS A 23 -19.29 28.96 22.46
CA CYS A 23 -18.83 29.86 21.39
C CYS A 23 -17.77 30.86 21.86
N HIS A 24 -16.95 30.52 22.86
CA HIS A 24 -16.13 31.53 23.54
C HIS A 24 -14.68 31.68 23.04
N ASN A 25 -14.27 31.07 21.90
CA ASN A 25 -13.01 31.49 21.28
C ASN A 25 -12.98 31.13 19.77
N PRO A 26 -13.58 32.00 18.92
CA PRO A 26 -13.45 31.80 17.46
C PRO A 26 -12.00 31.93 16.99
N GLU A 27 -11.15 32.70 17.66
CA GLU A 27 -9.72 32.85 17.34
C GLU A 27 -8.96 31.56 17.56
N GLN A 28 -9.17 30.82 18.64
CA GLN A 28 -8.52 29.54 18.90
C GLN A 28 -8.97 28.45 17.92
N ALA A 29 -10.20 28.48 17.46
CA ALA A 29 -10.70 27.56 16.45
C ALA A 29 -10.02 27.82 15.08
N VAL A 30 -9.82 29.08 14.71
CA VAL A 30 -9.15 29.48 13.46
C VAL A 30 -7.66 29.13 13.52
N GLU A 31 -6.99 29.40 14.63
CA GLU A 31 -5.58 29.01 14.82
C GLU A 31 -5.40 27.48 14.76
N GLY A 32 -6.28 26.71 15.39
CA GLY A 32 -6.25 25.25 15.33
C GLY A 32 -6.39 24.69 13.90
N VAL A 33 -7.29 25.29 13.10
CA VAL A 33 -7.45 24.91 11.68
C VAL A 33 -6.23 25.32 10.85
N ALA A 34 -5.67 26.50 11.07
CA ALA A 34 -4.47 26.97 10.37
C ALA A 34 -3.25 26.05 10.68
N HIS A 35 -3.04 25.71 11.94
CA HIS A 35 -1.97 24.77 12.32
C HIS A 35 -2.18 23.37 11.74
N SER A 36 -3.41 22.87 11.70
CA SER A 36 -3.71 21.56 11.11
C SER A 36 -3.48 21.56 9.60
N ALA A 37 -3.79 22.63 8.89
CA ALA A 37 -3.55 22.79 7.46
C ALA A 37 -2.04 22.82 7.15
N VAL A 38 -1.26 23.63 7.89
CA VAL A 38 0.21 23.68 7.73
C VAL A 38 0.85 22.32 7.99
N ASN A 39 0.43 21.61 9.04
CA ASN A 39 0.93 20.26 9.33
C ASN A 39 0.55 19.25 8.24
N ALA A 40 -0.64 19.35 7.64
CA ALA A 40 -1.07 18.50 6.54
C ALA A 40 -0.24 18.78 5.28
N GLU A 41 0.04 20.04 4.98
CA GLU A 41 0.89 20.42 3.85
C GLU A 41 2.33 19.94 4.02
N GLN A 42 2.93 20.12 5.20
CA GLN A 42 4.27 19.61 5.49
C GLN A 42 4.35 18.07 5.35
N LYS A 43 3.35 17.35 5.83
CA LYS A 43 3.27 15.89 5.63
C LYS A 43 3.15 15.51 4.15
N ALA A 44 2.35 16.24 3.38
CA ALA A 44 2.18 16.01 1.96
C ALA A 44 3.49 16.25 1.19
N GLN A 45 4.21 17.32 1.50
CA GLN A 45 5.52 17.64 0.91
C GLN A 45 6.58 16.59 1.28
N ALA A 46 6.62 16.15 2.54
CA ALA A 46 7.53 15.10 2.98
C ALA A 46 7.23 13.76 2.25
N ALA A 47 5.95 13.41 2.10
CA ALA A 47 5.54 12.22 1.36
C ALA A 47 5.88 12.31 -0.14
N ALA A 48 5.74 13.48 -0.75
CA ALA A 48 6.13 13.71 -2.15
C ALA A 48 7.66 13.54 -2.32
N THR A 49 8.45 14.16 -1.45
CA THR A 49 9.91 14.04 -1.46
C THR A 49 10.36 12.59 -1.27
N GLN A 50 9.71 11.85 -0.37
CA GLN A 50 10.01 10.42 -0.17
C GLN A 50 9.72 9.61 -1.43
N ARG A 51 8.58 9.82 -2.09
CA ARG A 51 8.24 9.16 -3.36
C ARG A 51 9.25 9.45 -4.47
N ASP A 52 9.70 10.70 -4.58
CA ASP A 52 10.71 11.06 -5.58
C ASP A 52 12.05 10.36 -5.33
N ARG A 53 12.47 10.23 -4.07
CA ARG A 53 13.67 9.46 -3.69
C ARG A 53 13.51 7.97 -4.04
N GLN A 54 12.35 7.39 -3.75
CA GLN A 54 12.04 6.00 -4.08
C GLN A 54 12.02 5.75 -5.59
N ARG A 55 11.44 6.67 -6.39
CA ARG A 55 11.53 6.63 -7.85
C ARG A 55 12.96 6.70 -8.37
N ALA A 56 13.76 7.61 -7.80
CA ALA A 56 15.15 7.76 -8.18
C ALA A 56 15.97 6.50 -7.90
N ALA A 57 15.70 5.82 -6.78
CA ALA A 57 16.35 4.55 -6.45
C ALA A 57 16.03 3.43 -7.46
N LEU A 58 14.81 3.45 -8.03
CA LEU A 58 14.39 2.48 -9.04
C LEU A 58 14.79 2.88 -10.48
N ALA A 59 15.33 4.07 -10.69
CA ALA A 59 15.65 4.58 -12.03
C ALA A 59 16.69 3.73 -12.78
N ASN A 60 17.57 3.04 -12.05
CA ASN A 60 18.58 2.15 -12.62
C ASN A 60 18.01 0.84 -13.17
N ILE A 61 16.76 0.50 -12.83
CA ILE A 61 16.07 -0.67 -13.37
C ILE A 61 15.41 -0.26 -14.68
N PRO A 62 15.70 -0.94 -15.81
CA PRO A 62 15.16 -0.55 -17.11
C PRO A 62 13.62 -0.68 -17.14
N LEU A 63 12.99 0.05 -18.04
CA LEU A 63 11.57 -0.14 -18.34
C LEU A 63 11.35 -1.55 -18.91
N PRO A 64 10.20 -2.17 -18.62
CA PRO A 64 9.95 -3.52 -19.06
C PRO A 64 9.74 -3.59 -20.57
N THR A 65 10.24 -4.68 -21.16
CA THR A 65 9.96 -5.04 -22.55
C THR A 65 8.83 -6.07 -22.57
N LYS A 66 7.66 -5.69 -23.02
CA LYS A 66 6.44 -6.52 -22.92
C LYS A 66 6.59 -7.90 -23.56
N SER A 67 7.34 -8.02 -24.66
CA SER A 67 7.62 -9.31 -25.32
C SER A 67 8.38 -10.32 -24.45
N MET A 68 9.00 -9.88 -23.36
CA MET A 68 9.73 -10.79 -22.46
C MET A 68 8.81 -11.55 -21.48
N TYR A 69 7.58 -11.09 -21.30
CA TYR A 69 6.70 -11.66 -20.27
C TYR A 69 5.24 -11.81 -20.70
N VAL A 70 4.85 -11.32 -21.89
CA VAL A 70 3.44 -11.33 -22.34
C VAL A 70 2.83 -12.73 -22.43
N ASP A 71 3.66 -13.74 -22.68
CA ASP A 71 3.20 -15.14 -22.77
C ASP A 71 3.28 -15.89 -21.44
N ILE A 72 3.70 -15.22 -20.37
CA ILE A 72 3.79 -15.83 -19.04
C ILE A 72 2.48 -15.63 -18.31
N HIS A 73 1.69 -16.69 -18.18
CA HIS A 73 0.37 -16.68 -17.54
C HIS A 73 0.32 -17.50 -16.24
N GLU A 74 1.45 -18.12 -15.86
CA GLU A 74 1.51 -18.93 -14.66
C GLU A 74 2.40 -18.27 -13.61
N PRO A 75 1.90 -18.13 -12.35
CA PRO A 75 2.70 -17.57 -11.27
C PRO A 75 4.03 -18.30 -11.06
N GLY A 76 4.07 -19.61 -11.34
CA GLY A 76 5.27 -20.43 -11.25
C GLY A 76 6.38 -20.03 -12.23
N ALA A 77 6.02 -19.58 -13.42
CA ALA A 77 6.95 -19.17 -14.46
C ALA A 77 7.37 -17.68 -14.35
N TRP A 78 6.65 -16.89 -13.55
CA TRP A 78 6.94 -15.47 -13.35
C TRP A 78 8.20 -15.28 -12.51
N GLN A 79 9.20 -14.60 -13.06
CA GLN A 79 10.52 -14.43 -12.42
C GLN A 79 10.77 -13.04 -11.83
N ASN A 80 9.94 -12.07 -12.14
CA ASN A 80 9.93 -10.76 -11.49
C ASN A 80 9.19 -10.81 -10.15
N PRO A 81 9.19 -9.74 -9.36
CA PRO A 81 8.38 -9.67 -8.15
C PRO A 81 6.91 -9.96 -8.45
N PHE A 82 6.28 -10.71 -7.57
CA PHE A 82 4.86 -11.08 -7.65
C PHE A 82 4.19 -10.75 -6.32
N LEU A 83 3.16 -9.94 -6.36
CA LEU A 83 2.42 -9.47 -5.19
C LEU A 83 1.07 -10.16 -5.10
N SER A 84 0.88 -10.98 -4.08
CA SER A 84 -0.44 -11.50 -3.70
C SER A 84 -1.05 -10.61 -2.64
N VAL A 85 -2.27 -10.13 -2.87
CA VAL A 85 -2.95 -9.18 -2.01
C VAL A 85 -4.04 -9.88 -1.20
N GLU A 86 -3.96 -9.76 0.11
CA GLU A 86 -4.87 -10.32 1.08
C GLU A 86 -5.77 -9.23 1.70
N ALA A 87 -6.73 -9.66 2.53
CA ALA A 87 -7.58 -8.72 3.25
C ALA A 87 -6.78 -7.88 4.27
N ASP A 88 -5.79 -8.47 4.92
CA ASP A 88 -5.06 -7.85 6.04
C ASP A 88 -3.56 -7.70 5.80
N GLY A 89 -3.07 -8.04 4.60
CA GLY A 89 -1.66 -7.98 4.30
C GLY A 89 -1.34 -8.16 2.81
N LEU A 90 -0.06 -8.16 2.53
CA LEU A 90 0.51 -8.38 1.22
C LEU A 90 1.58 -9.48 1.32
N ASN A 91 1.60 -10.38 0.35
CA ASN A 91 2.68 -11.36 0.23
C ASN A 91 3.47 -11.04 -1.04
N LEU A 92 4.71 -10.59 -0.86
CA LEU A 92 5.64 -10.30 -1.95
C LEU A 92 6.56 -11.50 -2.16
N ARG A 93 6.39 -12.16 -3.30
CA ARG A 93 7.28 -13.22 -3.75
C ARG A 93 8.34 -12.66 -4.70
N ILE A 94 9.60 -12.99 -4.43
CA ILE A 94 10.74 -12.62 -5.26
C ILE A 94 11.54 -13.87 -5.65
N THR A 95 12.12 -13.82 -6.84
CA THR A 95 13.09 -14.84 -7.29
C THR A 95 14.45 -14.17 -7.37
N ILE A 96 15.38 -14.57 -6.51
CA ILE A 96 16.73 -14.01 -6.47
C ILE A 96 17.65 -14.94 -7.23
N ALA A 97 18.44 -14.39 -8.16
CA ALA A 97 19.52 -15.12 -8.81
C ALA A 97 20.55 -15.54 -7.75
N ASP A 98 21.07 -16.75 -7.87
CA ASP A 98 22.06 -17.25 -6.94
C ASP A 98 23.30 -16.34 -6.97
N ALA A 99 23.63 -15.73 -5.85
CA ALA A 99 24.78 -14.84 -5.72
C ALA A 99 26.13 -15.59 -5.80
N ASN A 100 26.09 -16.92 -5.77
CA ASN A 100 27.26 -17.77 -5.90
C ASN A 100 27.04 -18.80 -7.01
N PRO A 101 27.20 -18.40 -8.29
CA PRO A 101 27.35 -19.39 -9.34
C PRO A 101 28.58 -20.19 -8.95
N SER A 102 28.41 -21.41 -8.44
CA SER A 102 29.57 -22.26 -8.12
C SER A 102 30.39 -22.35 -9.37
N THR A 103 31.61 -21.85 -9.33
CA THR A 103 32.61 -22.04 -10.37
C THR A 103 32.96 -23.54 -10.61
N MET A 104 32.53 -24.38 -9.71
CA MET A 104 32.43 -25.83 -9.81
C MET A 104 31.20 -26.30 -10.60
N GLY A 105 30.39 -25.40 -11.10
CA GLY A 105 29.11 -25.65 -11.74
C GLY A 105 29.14 -26.19 -13.14
N GLN A 106 30.09 -26.97 -13.45
CA GLN A 106 30.01 -27.86 -14.61
C GLN A 106 29.09 -29.06 -14.36
N GLY A 107 28.61 -29.21 -13.16
CA GLY A 107 27.49 -30.06 -12.87
C GLY A 107 26.21 -29.21 -12.90
N THR A 108 25.37 -29.43 -13.87
CA THR A 108 24.00 -28.99 -13.98
C THR A 108 23.14 -29.51 -12.81
N MET A 109 23.60 -29.39 -11.61
CA MET A 109 22.74 -29.55 -10.45
C MET A 109 21.91 -28.28 -10.37
N LEU A 110 20.83 -28.29 -11.14
CA LEU A 110 19.74 -27.34 -11.00
C LEU A 110 19.34 -27.34 -9.53
N ARG A 111 19.76 -26.31 -8.79
CA ARG A 111 19.16 -26.09 -7.48
C ARG A 111 17.65 -26.00 -7.69
N PRO A 112 16.86 -26.69 -6.88
CA PRO A 112 15.42 -26.61 -6.99
C PRO A 112 15.00 -25.15 -7.08
N GLU A 113 14.18 -24.80 -8.03
CA GLU A 113 13.73 -23.42 -8.25
C GLU A 113 13.12 -22.81 -6.98
N SER A 114 12.52 -23.65 -6.13
CA SER A 114 12.03 -23.30 -4.82
C SER A 114 13.08 -22.72 -3.86
N ALA A 115 14.35 -23.11 -4.00
CA ALA A 115 15.43 -22.60 -3.15
C ALA A 115 15.82 -21.14 -3.47
N ARG A 116 15.36 -20.60 -4.61
CA ARG A 116 15.62 -19.23 -5.05
C ARG A 116 14.43 -18.30 -4.83
N ARG A 117 13.30 -18.81 -4.41
CA ARG A 117 12.10 -18.03 -4.11
C ARG A 117 12.10 -17.62 -2.66
N GLN A 118 11.84 -16.36 -2.43
CA GLN A 118 11.60 -15.79 -1.10
C GLN A 118 10.23 -15.17 -1.08
N GLU A 119 9.55 -15.32 0.04
CA GLU A 119 8.24 -14.72 0.30
C GLU A 119 8.36 -13.81 1.51
N LEU A 120 7.88 -12.58 1.37
CA LEU A 120 7.88 -11.57 2.42
C LEU A 120 6.43 -11.18 2.70
N GLN A 121 6.04 -11.34 3.95
CA GLN A 121 4.77 -10.79 4.44
C GLN A 121 4.97 -9.32 4.78
N LEU A 122 4.12 -8.47 4.21
CA LEU A 122 4.23 -7.02 4.31
C LEU A 122 2.91 -6.40 4.75
N ARG A 123 3.00 -5.31 5.46
CA ARG A 123 1.88 -4.39 5.60
C ARG A 123 1.79 -3.50 4.36
N PRO A 124 0.59 -3.00 3.98
CA PRO A 124 0.44 -2.10 2.84
C PRO A 124 1.35 -0.86 2.90
N THR A 125 1.64 -0.36 4.10
CA THR A 125 2.53 0.79 4.33
C THR A 125 4.01 0.50 4.07
N GLU A 126 4.41 -0.77 4.05
CA GLU A 126 5.80 -1.21 3.86
C GLU A 126 6.12 -1.54 2.40
N LEU A 127 5.09 -1.58 1.53
CA LEU A 127 5.24 -2.02 0.14
C LEU A 127 6.32 -1.21 -0.61
N ALA A 128 6.25 0.11 -0.54
CA ALA A 128 7.18 0.97 -1.27
C ALA A 128 8.64 0.74 -0.85
N ASP A 129 8.89 0.66 0.45
CA ASP A 129 10.23 0.46 0.99
C ASP A 129 10.75 -0.95 0.66
N ALA A 130 9.89 -1.97 0.75
CA ALA A 130 10.24 -3.34 0.37
C ALA A 130 10.63 -3.44 -1.11
N ILE A 131 9.87 -2.79 -1.99
CA ILE A 131 10.13 -2.77 -3.43
C ILE A 131 11.45 -2.07 -3.76
N VAL A 132 11.73 -0.94 -3.12
CA VAL A 132 13.01 -0.19 -3.31
C VAL A 132 14.21 -0.97 -2.80
N ALA A 133 14.03 -1.79 -1.77
CA ALA A 133 15.08 -2.64 -1.21
C ALA A 133 15.42 -3.87 -2.08
N LEU A 134 14.63 -4.18 -3.12
CA LEU A 134 14.88 -5.33 -3.97
C LEU A 134 16.17 -5.16 -4.79
N PRO A 135 17.00 -6.21 -4.88
CA PRO A 135 18.19 -6.17 -5.72
C PRO A 135 17.82 -6.10 -7.21
N ALA A 136 18.67 -5.49 -8.02
CA ALA A 136 18.47 -5.39 -9.48
C ALA A 136 18.24 -6.76 -10.14
N SER A 137 18.83 -7.82 -9.60
CA SER A 137 18.66 -9.19 -10.10
C SER A 137 17.25 -9.76 -9.95
N ALA A 138 16.40 -9.15 -9.12
CA ALA A 138 14.99 -9.51 -8.99
C ALA A 138 14.11 -9.01 -10.16
N TRP A 139 14.65 -8.15 -11.03
CA TRP A 139 13.91 -7.44 -12.08
C TRP A 139 14.29 -7.93 -13.49
N ARG A 140 14.15 -9.23 -13.72
CA ARG A 140 14.56 -9.86 -14.98
C ARG A 140 13.89 -9.27 -16.23
N TYR A 141 12.63 -8.84 -16.12
CA TYR A 141 11.85 -8.26 -17.22
C TYR A 141 11.85 -6.71 -17.20
N GLY A 142 12.67 -6.10 -16.35
CA GLY A 142 12.61 -4.66 -16.06
C GLY A 142 11.58 -4.32 -14.98
N ARG A 143 11.25 -3.03 -14.84
CA ARG A 143 10.36 -2.52 -13.80
C ARG A 143 8.89 -2.90 -14.02
N VAL A 144 8.58 -4.17 -13.91
CA VAL A 144 7.22 -4.72 -13.96
C VAL A 144 7.00 -5.69 -12.80
N ILE A 145 5.85 -5.62 -12.18
CA ILE A 145 5.41 -6.50 -11.11
C ILE A 145 4.06 -7.10 -11.47
N ALA A 146 3.87 -8.38 -11.20
CA ALA A 146 2.56 -9.00 -11.27
C ALA A 146 1.84 -8.82 -9.94
N VAL A 147 0.56 -8.45 -10.00
CA VAL A 147 -0.31 -8.28 -8.84
C VAL A 147 -1.54 -9.15 -9.01
N ALA A 148 -1.89 -9.93 -8.00
CA ALA A 148 -3.06 -10.78 -7.98
C ALA A 148 -3.77 -10.75 -6.63
N GLU A 149 -5.06 -11.04 -6.62
CA GLU A 149 -5.76 -11.37 -5.38
C GLU A 149 -5.23 -12.69 -4.84
N ALA A 150 -5.02 -12.77 -3.53
CA ALA A 150 -4.61 -14.02 -2.90
C ALA A 150 -5.68 -15.11 -3.08
N PRO A 151 -5.29 -16.34 -3.39
CA PRO A 151 -6.23 -17.44 -3.55
C PRO A 151 -6.93 -17.71 -2.21
N GLY A 152 -8.25 -18.01 -2.28
CA GLY A 152 -9.03 -18.39 -1.10
C GLY A 152 -9.60 -17.23 -0.28
N ALA A 153 -9.58 -16.01 -0.79
CA ALA A 153 -10.27 -14.89 -0.15
C ALA A 153 -11.76 -15.21 0.07
N SER A 154 -12.23 -15.04 1.30
CA SER A 154 -13.63 -15.31 1.63
C SER A 154 -14.57 -14.34 0.90
N ALA A 155 -15.80 -14.75 0.63
CA ALA A 155 -16.77 -13.90 -0.07
C ALA A 155 -17.01 -12.56 0.65
N LYS A 156 -16.92 -12.54 1.99
CA LYS A 156 -17.05 -11.32 2.81
C LYS A 156 -15.87 -10.38 2.68
N ASP A 157 -14.68 -10.91 2.36
CA ASP A 157 -13.43 -10.13 2.31
C ASP A 157 -13.12 -9.63 0.89
N ARG A 158 -13.78 -10.16 -0.14
CA ARG A 158 -13.50 -9.79 -1.54
C ARG A 158 -13.47 -8.28 -1.81
N ALA A 159 -14.46 -7.55 -1.29
CA ALA A 159 -14.50 -6.11 -1.48
C ALA A 159 -13.32 -5.39 -0.80
N LYS A 160 -12.81 -5.92 0.30
CA LYS A 160 -11.64 -5.40 1.00
C LYS A 160 -10.36 -5.73 0.21
N VAL A 161 -10.22 -6.97 -0.22
CA VAL A 161 -9.09 -7.41 -1.07
C VAL A 161 -9.03 -6.58 -2.35
N ARG A 162 -10.16 -6.38 -3.05
CA ARG A 162 -10.19 -5.57 -4.27
C ARG A 162 -9.71 -4.14 -4.03
N ARG A 163 -10.18 -3.47 -2.98
CA ARG A 163 -9.68 -2.13 -2.61
C ARG A 163 -8.18 -2.13 -2.28
N ASN A 164 -7.69 -3.18 -1.62
CA ASN A 164 -6.27 -3.32 -1.32
C ASN A 164 -5.43 -3.51 -2.59
N VAL A 165 -5.95 -4.27 -3.57
CA VAL A 165 -5.32 -4.43 -4.90
C VAL A 165 -5.22 -3.09 -5.60
N GLU A 166 -6.31 -2.33 -5.67
CA GLU A 166 -6.33 -1.00 -6.30
C GLU A 166 -5.35 -0.05 -5.62
N ALA A 167 -5.30 -0.05 -4.30
CA ALA A 167 -4.35 0.77 -3.52
C ALA A 167 -2.89 0.36 -3.78
N ALA A 168 -2.60 -0.95 -3.85
CA ALA A 168 -1.27 -1.46 -4.14
C ALA A 168 -0.84 -1.09 -5.58
N ILE A 169 -1.73 -1.24 -6.57
CA ILE A 169 -1.49 -0.86 -7.96
C ILE A 169 -1.17 0.64 -8.04
N GLN A 170 -1.96 1.48 -7.38
CA GLN A 170 -1.74 2.92 -7.36
C GLN A 170 -0.36 3.26 -6.77
N GLN A 171 -0.01 2.64 -5.64
CA GLN A 171 1.27 2.86 -4.98
C GLN A 171 2.46 2.42 -5.85
N LEU A 172 2.35 1.30 -6.56
CA LEU A 172 3.38 0.80 -7.48
C LEU A 172 3.52 1.72 -8.70
N ASN A 173 2.41 2.17 -9.28
CA ASN A 173 2.42 3.13 -10.39
C ASN A 173 3.03 4.48 -9.97
N ASP A 174 2.77 4.94 -8.75
CA ASP A 174 3.40 6.12 -8.17
C ASP A 174 4.93 6.00 -8.07
N LEU A 175 5.46 4.79 -7.94
CA LEU A 175 6.90 4.49 -7.99
C LEU A 175 7.45 4.37 -9.42
N GLY A 176 6.61 4.45 -10.44
CA GLY A 176 6.99 4.28 -11.85
C GLY A 176 7.20 2.81 -12.26
N ILE A 177 6.54 1.89 -11.56
CA ILE A 177 6.56 0.45 -11.85
C ILE A 177 5.35 0.12 -12.71
N VAL A 178 5.55 -0.65 -13.77
CA VAL A 178 4.45 -1.18 -14.57
C VAL A 178 3.80 -2.34 -13.80
N VAL A 179 2.48 -2.34 -13.73
CA VAL A 179 1.74 -3.41 -13.06
C VAL A 179 1.04 -4.28 -14.09
N GLU A 180 1.25 -5.58 -13.97
CA GLU A 180 0.51 -6.60 -14.70
C GLU A 180 -0.50 -7.23 -13.72
N GLU A 181 -1.77 -6.86 -13.86
CA GLU A 181 -2.83 -7.40 -13.00
C GLU A 181 -3.24 -8.79 -13.49
N TRP A 182 -3.14 -9.77 -12.59
CA TRP A 182 -3.53 -11.14 -12.88
C TRP A 182 -4.89 -11.45 -12.27
N PRO A 183 -5.75 -12.20 -12.99
CA PRO A 183 -7.04 -12.58 -12.45
C PRO A 183 -6.86 -13.39 -11.17
N GLY A 184 -7.65 -13.10 -10.15
CA GLY A 184 -7.74 -13.90 -8.93
C GLY A 184 -8.18 -15.34 -9.28
N ARG A 185 -7.49 -16.32 -8.73
CA ARG A 185 -7.79 -17.75 -8.92
C ARG A 185 -8.63 -18.30 -7.77
#